data_1000e759cab955f29f6c640a95be03a3
#
_entry.id   1000e759cab955f29f6c640a95be03a3
#
_cell.length_a   1.000
_cell.length_b   1.000
_cell.length_c   1.000
_cell.angle_alpha   90.00
_cell.angle_beta   90.00
_cell.angle_gamma   90.00
#
_symmetry.space_group_name_H-M   'P 1'
#
loop_
_entity.id
_entity.type
_entity.pdbx_description
1 polymer ?
#
loop_
_entity_poly.entity_id
_entity_poly.type
_entity_poly.pdbx_seq_one_letter_code
_entity_poly.pdbx_strand_id
1 'polypeptide(L)'
;MIIKQIPIRNPLSNYMYLLGCETTKEAIAIDPLEHGLCLKTASDLGWTIKTVANTHHHHDHIGGNGPVIEATGAELVAHAEATDAIPNVDRGLGAGDTLSCGEFNLRIMDTPGHTMSHICLYFLGNEND
;
A
#
# COMPACT_ATOMS: atom_id res chain seq x y z
N MET A 1 -4.52 13.51 -6.20
CA MET A 1 -3.99 12.13 -6.10
C MET A 1 -4.66 11.25 -7.13
N ILE A 2 -3.88 10.39 -7.76
CA ILE A 2 -4.41 9.41 -8.71
C ILE A 2 -4.40 8.04 -8.06
N ILE A 3 -5.52 7.31 -8.19
CA ILE A 3 -5.67 5.95 -7.69
C ILE A 3 -5.79 5.01 -8.87
N LYS A 4 -4.88 4.03 -8.97
CA LYS A 4 -4.95 2.97 -9.98
C LYS A 4 -5.34 1.67 -9.30
N GLN A 5 -6.51 1.14 -9.65
CA GLN A 5 -6.95 -0.18 -9.22
C GLN A 5 -6.47 -1.20 -10.26
N ILE A 6 -5.71 -2.19 -9.81
CA ILE A 6 -5.11 -3.19 -10.69
C ILE A 6 -5.68 -4.55 -10.34
N PRO A 7 -6.48 -5.17 -11.23
CA PRO A 7 -7.01 -6.50 -10.97
C PRO A 7 -5.88 -7.54 -11.05
N ILE A 8 -5.86 -8.44 -10.08
CA ILE A 8 -4.93 -9.56 -10.06
C ILE A 8 -5.66 -10.77 -10.63
N ARG A 9 -5.08 -11.38 -11.66
CA ARG A 9 -5.67 -12.54 -12.31
C ARG A 9 -5.33 -13.80 -11.51
N ASN A 10 -6.17 -14.09 -10.52
CA ASN A 10 -6.07 -15.31 -9.72
C ASN A 10 -7.49 -15.80 -9.37
N PRO A 11 -7.62 -17.04 -8.82
CA PRO A 11 -8.95 -17.57 -8.47
C PRO A 11 -9.70 -16.75 -7.43
N LEU A 12 -8.99 -15.91 -6.65
CA LEU A 12 -9.58 -15.11 -5.59
C LEU A 12 -10.06 -13.75 -6.07
N SER A 13 -9.77 -13.39 -7.33
CA SER A 13 -10.16 -12.11 -7.94
C SER A 13 -9.76 -10.90 -7.11
N ASN A 14 -8.53 -10.90 -6.60
CA ASN A 14 -8.00 -9.82 -5.78
C ASN A 14 -7.66 -8.59 -6.60
N TYR A 15 -7.49 -7.48 -5.91
CA TYR A 15 -7.02 -6.23 -6.48
C TYR A 15 -5.81 -5.73 -5.71
N MET A 16 -4.92 -5.06 -6.42
CA MET A 16 -3.89 -4.24 -5.81
C MET A 16 -4.07 -2.81 -6.26
N TYR A 17 -3.48 -1.86 -5.55
CA TYR A 17 -3.67 -0.45 -5.82
C TYR A 17 -2.35 0.28 -5.84
N LEU A 18 -2.28 1.30 -6.70
CA LEU A 18 -1.21 2.29 -6.68
C LEU A 18 -1.83 3.65 -6.45
N LEU A 19 -1.36 4.34 -5.42
CA LEU A 19 -1.75 5.72 -5.14
C LEU A 19 -0.56 6.60 -5.49
N GLY A 20 -0.75 7.58 -6.35
CA GLY A 20 0.33 8.43 -6.80
C GLY A 20 0.04 9.91 -6.67
N CYS A 21 1.07 10.68 -6.33
CA CYS A 21 1.04 12.13 -6.34
C CYS A 21 1.60 12.61 -7.68
N GLU A 22 0.78 13.30 -8.48
CA GLU A 22 1.21 13.75 -9.80
C GLU A 22 2.35 14.76 -9.75
N THR A 23 2.39 15.57 -8.70
CA THR A 23 3.41 16.62 -8.56
C THR A 23 4.78 16.05 -8.23
N THR A 24 4.85 15.18 -7.22
CA THR A 24 6.13 14.62 -6.75
C THR A 24 6.50 13.32 -7.44
N LYS A 25 5.53 12.65 -8.09
CA LYS A 25 5.68 11.32 -8.67
C LYS A 25 5.98 10.22 -7.64
N GLU A 26 5.69 10.48 -6.39
CA GLU A 26 5.80 9.48 -5.33
C GLU A 26 4.54 8.64 -5.26
N ALA A 27 4.67 7.36 -4.95
CA ALA A 27 3.56 6.43 -4.93
C ALA A 27 3.60 5.49 -3.73
N ILE A 28 2.42 4.99 -3.36
CA ILE A 28 2.23 3.93 -2.40
C ILE A 28 1.65 2.73 -3.14
N ALA A 29 2.27 1.56 -2.99
CA ALA A 29 1.73 0.31 -3.49
C ALA A 29 0.95 -0.37 -2.35
N ILE A 30 -0.31 -0.69 -2.60
CA ILE A 30 -1.17 -1.33 -1.61
C ILE A 30 -1.41 -2.78 -2.03
N ASP A 31 -1.04 -3.70 -1.15
CA ASP A 31 -1.20 -5.15 -1.35
C ASP A 31 -0.65 -5.63 -2.70
N PRO A 32 0.64 -5.37 -3.02
CA PRO A 32 1.18 -5.62 -4.36
C PRO A 32 1.53 -7.09 -4.60
N LEU A 33 0.52 -7.96 -4.62
CA LEU A 33 0.73 -9.41 -4.80
C LEU A 33 1.40 -9.72 -6.14
N GLU A 34 0.97 -9.09 -7.23
CA GLU A 34 1.57 -9.22 -8.55
C GLU A 34 2.68 -8.18 -8.71
N HIS A 35 3.87 -8.48 -8.19
CA HIS A 35 4.96 -7.52 -8.13
C HIS A 35 5.40 -7.01 -9.51
N GLY A 36 5.47 -7.88 -10.51
CA GLY A 36 5.87 -7.49 -11.86
C GLY A 36 4.90 -6.48 -12.48
N LEU A 37 3.60 -6.71 -12.33
CA LEU A 37 2.56 -5.81 -12.84
C LEU A 37 2.56 -4.50 -12.06
N CYS A 38 2.76 -4.55 -10.75
CA CYS A 38 2.86 -3.37 -9.90
C CYS A 38 4.02 -2.47 -10.33
N LEU A 39 5.21 -3.05 -10.48
CA LEU A 39 6.41 -2.31 -10.88
C LEU A 39 6.29 -1.74 -12.30
N LYS A 40 5.73 -2.53 -13.21
CA LYS A 40 5.52 -2.07 -14.60
C LYS A 40 4.55 -0.89 -14.64
N THR A 41 3.44 -0.99 -13.93
CA THR A 41 2.43 0.08 -13.91
C THR A 41 3.02 1.37 -13.33
N ALA A 42 3.76 1.29 -12.23
CA ALA A 42 4.41 2.45 -11.65
C ALA A 42 5.42 3.07 -12.64
N SER A 43 6.22 2.24 -13.28
CA SER A 43 7.20 2.69 -14.27
C SER A 43 6.53 3.38 -15.46
N ASP A 44 5.45 2.81 -15.99
CA ASP A 44 4.70 3.39 -17.12
C ASP A 44 4.11 4.77 -16.76
N LEU A 45 3.76 4.97 -15.49
CA LEU A 45 3.23 6.24 -15.00
C LEU A 45 4.33 7.23 -14.59
N GLY A 46 5.58 6.79 -14.57
CA GLY A 46 6.69 7.61 -14.09
C GLY A 46 6.70 7.80 -12.58
N TRP A 47 6.10 6.89 -11.84
CA TRP A 47 5.99 6.97 -10.39
C TRP A 47 7.10 6.19 -9.69
N THR A 48 7.56 6.72 -8.56
CA THR A 48 8.52 6.05 -7.68
C THR A 48 7.78 5.53 -6.45
N ILE A 49 7.78 4.23 -6.24
CA ILE A 49 7.12 3.63 -5.06
C ILE A 49 8.02 3.88 -3.85
N LYS A 50 7.52 4.65 -2.90
CA LYS A 50 8.22 4.97 -1.65
C LYS A 50 7.74 4.15 -0.47
N THR A 51 6.54 3.60 -0.56
CA THR A 51 5.91 2.86 0.52
C THR A 51 5.13 1.70 -0.04
N VAL A 52 5.22 0.56 0.63
CA VAL A 52 4.33 -0.59 0.42
C VAL A 52 3.45 -0.69 1.67
N ALA A 53 2.14 -0.69 1.48
CA ALA A 53 1.18 -0.80 2.57
C ALA A 53 0.37 -2.08 2.42
N ASN A 54 0.29 -2.86 3.49
CA ASN A 54 -0.58 -4.03 3.53
C ASN A 54 -1.80 -3.73 4.37
N THR A 55 -2.99 -4.03 3.83
CA THR A 55 -4.24 -3.83 4.54
C THR A 55 -4.48 -4.88 5.62
N HIS A 56 -3.94 -6.09 5.40
CA HIS A 56 -3.99 -7.18 6.37
C HIS A 56 -2.89 -8.21 6.05
N HIS A 57 -2.79 -9.28 6.84
CA HIS A 57 -1.67 -10.21 6.75
C HIS A 57 -1.94 -11.48 5.93
N HIS A 58 -3.09 -11.61 5.28
CA HIS A 58 -3.40 -12.79 4.48
C HIS A 58 -2.42 -12.90 3.30
N HIS A 59 -1.99 -14.13 3.02
CA HIS A 59 -0.98 -14.43 2.02
C HIS A 59 -1.31 -13.87 0.62
N ASP A 60 -2.59 -13.84 0.28
CA ASP A 60 -3.06 -13.33 -1.00
C ASP A 60 -2.90 -11.81 -1.17
N HIS A 61 -2.39 -11.10 -0.15
CA HIS A 61 -2.15 -9.66 -0.20
C HIS A 61 -0.69 -9.28 0.06
N ILE A 62 0.11 -10.17 0.64
CA ILE A 62 1.48 -9.84 1.04
C ILE A 62 2.57 -10.50 0.19
N GLY A 63 2.20 -11.44 -0.68
CA GLY A 63 3.18 -12.24 -1.42
C GLY A 63 4.13 -11.46 -2.33
N GLY A 64 3.77 -10.25 -2.74
CA GLY A 64 4.59 -9.41 -3.60
C GLY A 64 5.46 -8.40 -2.86
N ASN A 65 5.41 -8.34 -1.51
CA ASN A 65 6.13 -7.33 -0.74
C ASN A 65 7.64 -7.37 -0.98
N GLY A 66 8.24 -8.53 -0.83
CA GLY A 66 9.70 -8.68 -0.96
C GLY A 66 10.24 -8.20 -2.30
N PRO A 67 9.72 -8.72 -3.43
CA PRO A 67 10.17 -8.28 -4.75
C PRO A 67 9.99 -6.78 -5.01
N VAL A 68 8.88 -6.19 -4.57
CA VAL A 68 8.66 -4.74 -4.75
C VAL A 68 9.65 -3.94 -3.92
N ILE A 69 9.86 -4.32 -2.66
CA ILE A 69 10.79 -3.62 -1.76
C ILE A 69 12.23 -3.75 -2.28
N GLU A 70 12.62 -4.93 -2.74
CA GLU A 70 13.95 -5.14 -3.30
C GLU A 70 14.20 -4.24 -4.51
N ALA A 71 13.20 -4.07 -5.36
CA ALA A 71 13.32 -3.24 -6.55
C ALA A 71 13.28 -1.74 -6.28
N THR A 72 12.61 -1.29 -5.21
CA THR A 72 12.31 0.13 -4.98
C THR A 72 12.98 0.70 -3.74
N GLY A 73 13.35 -0.13 -2.77
CA GLY A 73 13.81 0.35 -1.46
C GLY A 73 12.71 0.94 -0.60
N ALA A 74 11.45 0.65 -0.91
CA ALA A 74 10.30 1.22 -0.22
C ALA A 74 10.19 0.78 1.23
N GLU A 75 9.56 1.62 2.07
CA GLU A 75 9.20 1.28 3.44
C GLU A 75 7.98 0.36 3.44
N LEU A 76 7.99 -0.68 4.27
CA LEU A 76 6.84 -1.56 4.43
C LEU A 76 6.06 -1.17 5.68
N VAL A 77 4.78 -0.86 5.53
CA VAL A 77 3.90 -0.48 6.63
C VAL A 77 2.68 -1.40 6.67
N ALA A 78 2.18 -1.66 7.86
CA ALA A 78 1.01 -2.50 8.09
C ALA A 78 0.43 -2.19 9.47
N HIS A 79 -0.69 -2.84 9.83
CA HIS A 79 -1.26 -2.69 11.17
C HIS A 79 -0.21 -3.05 12.23
N ALA A 80 -0.17 -2.28 13.32
CA ALA A 80 0.83 -2.47 14.36
C ALA A 80 0.80 -3.90 14.95
N GLU A 81 -0.37 -4.51 15.02
CA GLU A 81 -0.52 -5.88 15.54
C GLU A 81 -0.25 -6.97 14.50
N ALA A 82 -0.04 -6.60 13.24
CA ALA A 82 0.29 -7.55 12.17
C ALA A 82 1.79 -7.70 11.95
N THR A 83 2.63 -7.00 12.70
CA THR A 83 4.08 -6.99 12.48
C THR A 83 4.72 -8.37 12.67
N ASP A 84 4.12 -9.24 13.49
CA ASP A 84 4.60 -10.61 13.67
C ASP A 84 4.18 -11.54 12.54
N ALA A 85 3.07 -11.25 11.87
CA ALA A 85 2.52 -12.09 10.81
C ALA A 85 3.07 -11.73 9.42
N ILE A 86 3.51 -10.48 9.24
CA ILE A 86 4.04 -9.98 7.97
C ILE A 86 5.54 -9.79 8.11
N PRO A 87 6.36 -10.49 7.31
CA PRO A 87 7.82 -10.35 7.40
C PRO A 87 8.30 -8.93 7.05
N ASN A 88 9.27 -8.45 7.81
CA ASN A 88 10.02 -7.22 7.50
C ASN A 88 9.22 -5.93 7.51
N VAL A 89 8.19 -5.84 8.32
CA VAL A 89 7.44 -4.58 8.50
C VAL A 89 8.37 -3.55 9.15
N ASP A 90 8.53 -2.40 8.48
CA ASP A 90 9.37 -1.31 8.98
C ASP A 90 8.63 -0.46 10.01
N ARG A 91 7.33 -0.28 9.82
CA ARG A 91 6.53 0.56 10.71
C ARG A 91 5.11 0.01 10.84
N GLY A 92 4.69 -0.22 12.08
CA GLY A 92 3.31 -0.57 12.40
C GLY A 92 2.45 0.67 12.51
N LEU A 93 1.23 0.60 11.98
CA LEU A 93 0.28 1.71 11.97
C LEU A 93 -0.97 1.35 12.75
N GLY A 94 -1.51 2.35 13.45
CA GLY A 94 -2.78 2.23 14.17
C GLY A 94 -3.76 3.33 13.79
N ALA A 95 -4.96 3.27 14.33
CA ALA A 95 -6.00 4.25 14.07
C ALA A 95 -5.52 5.66 14.41
N GLY A 96 -5.74 6.60 13.51
CA GLY A 96 -5.34 7.99 13.68
C GLY A 96 -3.93 8.31 13.20
N ASP A 97 -3.12 7.31 12.89
CA ASP A 97 -1.81 7.55 12.27
C ASP A 97 -2.01 8.06 10.84
N THR A 98 -0.98 8.73 10.32
CA THR A 98 -1.02 9.24 8.96
C THR A 98 0.12 8.64 8.14
N LEU A 99 -0.10 8.55 6.83
CA LEU A 99 0.87 8.09 5.87
C LEU A 99 0.94 9.10 4.73
N SER A 100 2.13 9.54 4.39
CA SER A 100 2.30 10.55 3.33
C SER A 100 2.53 9.90 1.97
N CYS A 101 1.93 10.51 0.95
CA CYS A 101 2.19 10.17 -0.46
C CYS A 101 2.42 11.49 -1.19
N GLY A 102 3.70 11.88 -1.36
CA GLY A 102 4.02 13.17 -1.91
C GLY A 102 3.42 14.30 -1.09
N GLU A 103 2.54 15.08 -1.71
CA GLU A 103 1.86 16.21 -1.06
C GLU A 103 0.60 15.81 -0.30
N PHE A 104 0.18 14.55 -0.37
CA PHE A 104 -1.07 14.08 0.21
C PHE A 104 -0.82 13.30 1.49
N ASN A 105 -1.79 13.38 2.40
CA ASN A 105 -1.80 12.62 3.64
C ASN A 105 -3.00 11.69 3.67
N LEU A 106 -2.75 10.46 4.09
CA LEU A 106 -3.78 9.44 4.26
C LEU A 106 -3.88 9.12 5.74
N ARG A 107 -5.10 8.99 6.24
CA ARG A 107 -5.33 8.57 7.62
C ARG A 107 -5.54 7.07 7.67
N ILE A 108 -4.98 6.45 8.69
CA ILE A 108 -5.14 5.03 8.94
C ILE A 108 -6.39 4.82 9.79
N MET A 109 -7.23 3.89 9.37
CA MET A 109 -8.40 3.43 10.12
C MET A 109 -8.19 1.97 10.50
N ASP A 110 -8.44 1.65 11.76
CA ASP A 110 -8.43 0.26 12.21
C ASP A 110 -9.77 -0.35 11.85
N THR A 111 -9.77 -1.36 11.02
CA THR A 111 -11.00 -1.99 10.50
C THR A 111 -10.93 -3.50 10.71
N PRO A 112 -11.01 -4.00 11.98
CA PRO A 112 -11.02 -5.44 12.23
C PRO A 112 -12.28 -6.07 11.64
N GLY A 113 -12.14 -7.25 11.10
CA GLY A 113 -13.27 -7.95 10.48
C GLY A 113 -12.78 -9.19 9.78
N HIS A 114 -12.18 -9.03 8.60
CA HIS A 114 -11.56 -10.14 7.87
C HIS A 114 -10.41 -10.74 8.69
N THR A 115 -9.59 -9.89 9.31
CA THR A 115 -8.64 -10.25 10.37
C THR A 115 -8.74 -9.21 11.47
N MET A 116 -8.22 -9.53 12.65
CA MET A 116 -8.23 -8.56 13.77
C MET A 116 -7.23 -7.42 13.57
N SER A 117 -6.28 -7.59 12.66
CA SER A 117 -5.24 -6.59 12.38
C SER A 117 -5.38 -6.01 10.97
N HIS A 118 -6.58 -5.67 10.58
CA HIS A 118 -6.90 -5.08 9.28
C HIS A 118 -6.93 -3.56 9.38
N ILE A 119 -6.37 -2.88 8.37
CA ILE A 119 -6.43 -1.42 8.26
C ILE A 119 -6.99 -1.00 6.92
N CYS A 120 -7.52 0.21 6.89
CA CYS A 120 -7.87 0.92 5.66
C CYS A 120 -7.14 2.25 5.62
N LEU A 121 -6.82 2.71 4.43
CA LEU A 121 -6.23 4.01 4.21
C LEU A 121 -7.33 4.97 3.76
N TYR A 122 -7.40 6.11 4.42
CA TYR A 122 -8.42 7.12 4.14
C TYR A 122 -7.77 8.40 3.64
N PHE A 123 -8.16 8.81 2.43
CA PHE A 123 -7.65 10.03 1.83
C PHE A 123 -8.43 11.24 2.36
N LEU A 124 -7.71 12.18 2.96
CA LEU A 124 -8.31 13.38 3.53
C LEU A 124 -8.49 14.51 2.52
N GLY A 125 -7.87 14.42 1.35
CA GLY A 125 -7.79 15.53 0.44
C GLY A 125 -6.73 16.54 0.90
N ASN A 126 -6.60 17.64 0.17
CA ASN A 126 -5.81 18.76 0.64
C ASN A 126 -6.75 19.87 1.12
N GLU A 127 -6.20 20.92 1.72
CA GLU A 127 -7.00 21.96 2.36
C GLU A 127 -7.95 22.69 1.41
N ASN A 128 -7.72 22.61 0.12
CA ASN A 128 -8.51 23.29 -0.90
C ASN A 128 -9.51 22.39 -1.61
N ASP A 129 -9.56 21.14 -1.21
CA ASP A 129 -10.46 20.15 -1.84
C ASP A 129 -11.78 20.01 -1.09
#